data_5fae08fbf163be24d1a5521e200012ff
#
_entry.id   5fae08fbf163be24d1a5521e200012ff
#
_cell.length_a   1.000
_cell.length_b   1.000
_cell.length_c   1.000
_cell.angle_alpha   90.00
_cell.angle_beta   90.00
_cell.angle_gamma   90.00
#
_symmetry.space_group_name_H-M   'P 1'
#
loop_
_entity.id
_entity.type
_entity.pdbx_description
1 polymer ?
#
loop_
_entity_poly.entity_id
_entity_poly.type
_entity_poly.pdbx_seq_one_letter_code
_entity_poly.pdbx_strand_id
1 'polypeptide(L)'
;MEEGFKELISKYQGSQSLPRQFYTSETVYKMDIQHYWNHSWIWVGHLNQIPNVGDFFLFDYGYESVIVARDKNDSVNAFLNVCRHRGSRVCIEKSGNTRLFVCPYHAWTYELNGSLRAAREMEDNFNSAEYSLKKVNLRIFHGLIFICVADNPPNIDEGLLQLEPLVEPFEFENLKIVHSANYPVAVSYTHLTLPTNGCV
;
A
#
# COMPACT_ATOMS: atom_id res chain seq x y z
N MET A 1 3.43 22.93 -14.60
CA MET A 1 3.22 21.47 -14.55
C MET A 1 1.83 21.06 -15.06
N GLU A 2 0.77 21.70 -14.62
CA GLU A 2 -0.60 21.38 -15.09
C GLU A 2 -0.85 21.67 -16.57
N GLU A 3 -0.21 22.67 -17.13
CA GLU A 3 -0.43 23.12 -18.51
C GLU A 3 0.04 22.08 -19.54
N GLY A 4 1.22 21.49 -19.35
CA GLY A 4 1.73 20.43 -20.21
C GLY A 4 0.91 19.13 -20.16
N PHE A 5 0.30 18.83 -19.01
CA PHE A 5 -0.57 17.66 -18.84
C PHE A 5 -1.93 17.86 -19.53
N LYS A 6 -2.51 19.06 -19.42
CA LYS A 6 -3.74 19.41 -20.14
C LYS A 6 -3.55 19.36 -21.66
N GLU A 7 -2.39 19.79 -22.14
CA GLU A 7 -2.02 19.68 -23.55
C GLU A 7 -1.91 18.21 -24.00
N LEU A 8 -1.31 17.33 -23.18
CA LEU A 8 -1.25 15.89 -23.47
C LEU A 8 -2.65 15.27 -23.54
N ILE A 9 -3.51 15.58 -22.57
CA ILE A 9 -4.91 15.09 -22.57
C ILE A 9 -5.67 15.61 -23.79
N SER A 10 -5.48 16.86 -24.19
CA SER A 10 -6.19 17.45 -25.34
C SER A 10 -5.84 16.78 -26.68
N LYS A 11 -4.67 16.13 -26.75
CA LYS A 11 -4.23 15.35 -27.91
C LYS A 11 -4.81 13.93 -27.96
N TYR A 12 -5.45 13.49 -26.87
CA TYR A 12 -6.03 12.15 -26.78
C TYR A 12 -7.34 12.08 -27.58
N GLN A 13 -7.38 11.18 -28.55
CA GLN A 13 -8.56 10.89 -29.35
C GLN A 13 -9.10 9.52 -28.92
N GLY A 14 -10.08 9.47 -28.07
CA GLY A 14 -10.65 8.36 -27.29
C GLY A 14 -10.66 6.93 -27.83
N SER A 15 -10.31 6.70 -29.11
CA SER A 15 -10.22 5.37 -29.74
C SER A 15 -8.77 4.87 -29.95
N GLN A 16 -7.77 5.62 -29.46
CA GLN A 16 -6.36 5.31 -29.62
C GLN A 16 -5.69 5.06 -28.27
N SER A 17 -4.50 4.43 -28.29
CA SER A 17 -3.65 4.36 -27.12
C SER A 17 -3.29 5.75 -26.62
N LEU A 18 -3.06 5.88 -25.31
CA LEU A 18 -2.54 7.12 -24.75
C LEU A 18 -1.21 7.51 -25.42
N PRO A 19 -0.91 8.82 -25.57
CA PRO A 19 0.40 9.27 -26.00
C PRO A 19 1.52 8.67 -25.16
N ARG A 20 2.68 8.40 -25.79
CA ARG A 20 3.84 7.74 -25.15
C ARG A 20 4.22 8.37 -23.80
N GLN A 21 4.09 9.68 -23.66
CA GLN A 21 4.43 10.42 -22.45
C GLN A 21 3.66 9.95 -21.21
N PHE A 22 2.45 9.43 -21.37
CA PHE A 22 1.68 8.86 -20.27
C PHE A 22 2.35 7.61 -19.65
N TYR A 23 3.17 6.92 -20.43
CA TYR A 23 3.86 5.70 -20.00
C TYR A 23 5.31 5.94 -19.57
N THR A 24 5.92 7.05 -19.98
CA THR A 24 7.37 7.26 -19.84
C THR A 24 7.76 8.55 -19.11
N SER A 25 6.80 9.44 -18.82
CA SER A 25 7.09 10.71 -18.16
C SER A 25 7.06 10.58 -16.64
N GLU A 26 8.18 10.93 -16.00
CA GLU A 26 8.28 11.03 -14.54
C GLU A 26 7.25 12.02 -13.95
N THR A 27 6.95 13.09 -14.68
CA THR A 27 5.93 14.08 -14.25
C THR A 27 4.54 13.46 -14.23
N VAL A 28 4.17 12.70 -15.26
CA VAL A 28 2.88 12.00 -15.32
C VAL A 28 2.81 10.96 -14.20
N TYR A 29 3.87 10.17 -14.01
CA TYR A 29 3.95 9.19 -12.93
C TYR A 29 3.72 9.83 -11.55
N LYS A 30 4.37 10.97 -11.26
CA LYS A 30 4.15 11.70 -10.00
C LYS A 30 2.71 12.16 -9.84
N MET A 31 2.08 12.61 -10.91
CA MET A 31 0.67 13.01 -10.90
C MET A 31 -0.25 11.80 -10.67
N ASP A 32 0.03 10.66 -11.28
CA ASP A 32 -0.73 9.43 -11.07
C ASP A 32 -0.62 8.97 -9.62
N ILE A 33 0.58 8.97 -9.03
CA ILE A 33 0.75 8.67 -7.60
C ILE A 33 -0.05 9.65 -6.74
N GLN A 34 0.10 10.96 -6.97
CA GLN A 34 -0.49 11.99 -6.14
C GLN A 34 -2.02 12.05 -6.25
N HIS A 35 -2.59 11.95 -7.46
CA HIS A 35 -4.01 12.21 -7.70
C HIS A 35 -4.85 10.95 -7.87
N TYR A 36 -4.25 9.83 -8.21
CA TYR A 36 -4.96 8.58 -8.40
C TYR A 36 -4.61 7.56 -7.32
N TRP A 37 -3.37 7.09 -7.24
CA TRP A 37 -3.00 6.01 -6.34
C TRP A 37 -3.18 6.36 -4.86
N ASN A 38 -2.78 7.56 -4.44
CA ASN A 38 -2.94 7.99 -3.06
C ASN A 38 -4.41 8.17 -2.64
N HIS A 39 -5.34 8.24 -3.61
CA HIS A 39 -6.77 8.37 -3.36
C HIS A 39 -7.56 7.10 -3.69
N SER A 40 -6.88 6.03 -4.06
CA SER A 40 -7.49 4.75 -4.42
C SER A 40 -7.30 3.71 -3.33
N TRP A 41 -8.25 2.78 -3.23
CA TRP A 41 -8.05 1.57 -2.45
C TRP A 41 -7.17 0.60 -3.23
N ILE A 42 -6.09 0.17 -2.61
CA ILE A 42 -5.09 -0.73 -3.20
C ILE A 42 -5.15 -2.05 -2.44
N TRP A 43 -5.33 -3.15 -3.15
CA TRP A 43 -5.13 -4.47 -2.58
C TRP A 43 -3.65 -4.71 -2.35
N VAL A 44 -3.27 -5.03 -1.10
CA VAL A 44 -1.86 -5.10 -0.69
C VAL A 44 -1.44 -6.47 -0.17
N GLY A 45 -2.40 -7.33 0.14
CA GLY A 45 -2.09 -8.66 0.67
C GLY A 45 -3.30 -9.39 1.20
N HIS A 46 -3.04 -10.45 1.95
CA HIS A 46 -4.04 -11.32 2.51
C HIS A 46 -3.76 -11.61 4.00
N LEU A 47 -4.82 -11.83 4.80
CA LEU A 47 -4.70 -12.13 6.24
C LEU A 47 -3.80 -13.31 6.56
N ASN A 48 -3.74 -14.31 5.67
CA ASN A 48 -2.89 -15.49 5.82
C ASN A 48 -1.37 -15.20 5.67
N GLN A 49 -0.98 -13.99 5.27
CA GLN A 49 0.42 -13.55 5.29
C GLN A 49 0.85 -13.06 6.68
N ILE A 50 -0.12 -12.71 7.52
CA ILE A 50 0.09 -12.24 8.89
C ILE A 50 -0.83 -13.00 9.86
N PRO A 51 -0.74 -14.35 9.95
CA PRO A 51 -1.67 -15.19 10.73
C PRO A 51 -1.54 -15.01 12.24
N ASN A 52 -0.36 -14.60 12.75
CA ASN A 52 -0.07 -14.56 14.19
C ASN A 52 0.09 -13.11 14.67
N VAL A 53 -0.13 -12.91 15.95
CA VAL A 53 0.20 -11.65 16.64
C VAL A 53 1.66 -11.29 16.44
N GLY A 54 1.92 -10.08 16.03
CA GLY A 54 3.26 -9.59 15.72
C GLY A 54 3.70 -9.77 14.27
N ASP A 55 2.99 -10.58 13.48
CA ASP A 55 3.29 -10.71 12.06
C ASP A 55 3.02 -9.38 11.34
N PHE A 56 3.91 -9.05 10.42
CA PHE A 56 3.82 -7.86 9.60
C PHE A 56 4.40 -8.08 8.22
N PHE A 57 3.99 -7.23 7.28
CA PHE A 57 4.67 -7.04 6.00
C PHE A 57 4.70 -5.55 5.63
N LEU A 58 5.65 -5.19 4.74
CA LEU A 58 5.72 -3.87 4.12
C LEU A 58 5.11 -3.90 2.73
N PHE A 59 4.37 -2.85 2.43
CA PHE A 59 3.92 -2.56 1.08
C PHE A 59 4.49 -1.22 0.63
N ASP A 60 5.36 -1.27 -0.39
CA ASP A 60 5.98 -0.08 -0.97
C ASP A 60 5.33 0.22 -2.32
N TYR A 61 4.89 1.46 -2.55
CA TYR A 61 4.41 1.94 -3.84
C TYR A 61 4.72 3.42 -4.01
N GLY A 62 5.08 3.81 -5.24
CA GLY A 62 5.49 5.19 -5.49
C GLY A 62 6.62 5.62 -4.57
N TYR A 63 6.34 6.59 -3.71
CA TYR A 63 7.27 7.10 -2.70
C TYR A 63 6.90 6.68 -1.27
N GLU A 64 5.80 5.95 -1.13
CA GLU A 64 5.25 5.56 0.16
C GLU A 64 5.68 4.15 0.56
N SER A 65 5.78 3.95 1.86
CA SER A 65 5.97 2.65 2.49
C SER A 65 4.95 2.50 3.60
N VAL A 66 4.23 1.40 3.61
CA VAL A 66 3.18 1.10 4.60
C VAL A 66 3.52 -0.18 5.33
N ILE A 67 3.46 -0.14 6.66
CA ILE A 67 3.52 -1.32 7.52
C ILE A 67 2.10 -1.83 7.69
N VAL A 68 1.85 -3.10 7.38
CA VAL A 68 0.62 -3.81 7.72
C VAL A 68 0.95 -4.85 8.78
N ALA A 69 0.31 -4.79 9.94
CA ALA A 69 0.66 -5.63 11.08
C ALA A 69 -0.56 -6.12 11.85
N ARG A 70 -0.46 -7.34 12.41
CA ARG A 70 -1.44 -7.89 13.35
C ARG A 70 -1.02 -7.57 14.78
N ASP A 71 -1.86 -6.88 15.52
CA ASP A 71 -1.58 -6.50 16.89
C ASP A 71 -2.00 -7.58 17.92
N LYS A 72 -1.70 -7.33 19.19
CA LYS A 72 -2.01 -8.23 20.30
C LYS A 72 -3.49 -8.45 20.59
N ASN A 73 -4.36 -7.63 20.00
CA ASN A 73 -5.82 -7.78 20.10
C ASN A 73 -6.39 -8.51 18.88
N ASP A 74 -5.52 -9.14 18.07
CA ASP A 74 -5.86 -9.79 16.81
C ASP A 74 -6.37 -8.84 15.71
N SER A 75 -6.18 -7.53 15.89
CA SER A 75 -6.59 -6.52 14.93
C SER A 75 -5.48 -6.25 13.90
N VAL A 76 -5.86 -6.10 12.65
CA VAL A 76 -4.93 -5.72 11.58
C VAL A 76 -4.90 -4.20 11.47
N ASN A 77 -3.71 -3.63 11.47
CA ASN A 77 -3.47 -2.19 11.41
C ASN A 77 -2.54 -1.87 10.24
N ALA A 78 -2.68 -0.67 9.69
CA ALA A 78 -1.80 -0.14 8.66
C ALA A 78 -1.29 1.26 9.05
N PHE A 79 0.01 1.51 8.82
CA PHE A 79 0.67 2.78 9.17
C PHE A 79 1.65 3.18 8.08
N LEU A 80 1.86 4.47 7.90
CA LEU A 80 3.02 4.94 7.15
C LEU A 80 4.30 4.50 7.89
N ASN A 81 5.23 3.92 7.17
CA ASN A 81 6.53 3.46 7.67
C ASN A 81 7.50 4.64 7.88
N VAL A 82 7.04 5.66 8.59
CA VAL A 82 7.76 6.93 8.79
C VAL A 82 7.74 7.28 10.27
N CYS A 83 8.93 7.31 10.88
CA CYS A 83 9.12 7.69 12.28
C CYS A 83 8.70 9.14 12.52
N ARG A 84 7.87 9.36 13.53
CA ARG A 84 7.34 10.67 13.91
C ARG A 84 8.39 11.62 14.49
N HIS A 85 9.61 11.12 14.77
CA HIS A 85 10.71 11.95 15.25
C HIS A 85 11.36 12.75 14.11
N ARG A 86 11.99 12.08 13.14
CA ARG A 86 12.75 12.72 12.04
C ARG A 86 12.55 12.03 10.68
N GLY A 87 11.42 11.38 10.45
CA GLY A 87 11.05 10.85 9.14
C GLY A 87 11.81 9.62 8.65
N SER A 88 12.65 8.98 9.49
CA SER A 88 13.32 7.73 9.11
C SER A 88 12.33 6.59 8.95
N ARG A 89 12.58 5.62 8.07
CA ARG A 89 11.84 4.36 8.05
C ARG A 89 11.94 3.67 9.41
N VAL A 90 10.81 3.23 9.94
CA VAL A 90 10.73 2.52 11.22
C VAL A 90 11.11 1.06 11.06
N CYS A 91 10.61 0.43 10.00
CA CYS A 91 10.85 -0.96 9.66
C CYS A 91 11.56 -1.05 8.31
N ILE A 92 12.60 -1.89 8.22
CA ILE A 92 13.39 -2.11 7.01
C ILE A 92 13.09 -3.48 6.41
N GLU A 93 12.81 -4.47 7.27
CA GLU A 93 12.50 -5.84 6.86
C GLU A 93 11.16 -5.89 6.12
N LYS A 94 11.13 -6.57 4.98
CA LYS A 94 9.92 -6.66 4.14
C LYS A 94 8.76 -7.37 4.82
N SER A 95 9.04 -8.31 5.71
CA SER A 95 8.06 -9.05 6.52
C SER A 95 8.75 -9.73 7.68
N GLY A 96 7.98 -10.11 8.69
CA GLY A 96 8.50 -10.83 9.83
C GLY A 96 7.50 -10.87 11.00
N ASN A 97 8.02 -11.22 12.17
CA ASN A 97 7.27 -11.18 13.41
C ASN A 97 8.04 -10.36 14.45
N THR A 98 7.36 -9.39 15.06
CA THR A 98 7.96 -8.53 16.10
C THR A 98 6.95 -8.22 17.19
N ARG A 99 7.47 -7.87 18.37
CA ARG A 99 6.63 -7.38 19.47
C ARG A 99 6.44 -5.87 19.44
N LEU A 100 7.38 -5.16 18.83
CA LEU A 100 7.45 -3.69 18.81
C LEU A 100 8.20 -3.26 17.56
N PHE A 101 7.83 -2.12 17.00
CA PHE A 101 8.60 -1.46 15.94
C PHE A 101 9.58 -0.48 16.57
N VAL A 102 10.88 -0.69 16.37
CA VAL A 102 11.93 0.19 16.90
C VAL A 102 12.61 0.93 15.77
N CYS A 103 12.50 2.24 15.78
CA CYS A 103 13.16 3.08 14.77
C CYS A 103 14.69 2.93 14.86
N PRO A 104 15.38 2.55 13.78
CA PRO A 104 16.81 2.30 13.82
C PRO A 104 17.64 3.59 14.02
N TYR A 105 17.03 4.77 13.86
CA TYR A 105 17.76 6.03 13.93
C TYR A 105 17.98 6.50 15.37
N HIS A 106 16.92 6.62 16.19
CA HIS A 106 17.03 7.09 17.58
C HIS A 106 16.22 6.22 18.57
N ALA A 107 15.93 4.97 18.19
CA ALA A 107 15.23 3.99 19.01
C ALA A 107 13.85 4.43 19.54
N TRP A 108 13.14 5.34 18.85
CA TRP A 108 11.74 5.55 19.14
C TRP A 108 10.98 4.25 18.88
N THR A 109 10.21 3.85 19.85
CA THR A 109 9.59 2.51 19.89
C THR A 109 8.08 2.63 19.81
N TYR A 110 7.48 1.87 18.91
CA TYR A 110 6.03 1.87 18.66
C TYR A 110 5.44 0.50 18.93
N GLU A 111 4.24 0.50 19.48
CA GLU A 111 3.42 -0.72 19.63
C GLU A 111 2.92 -1.18 18.25
N LEU A 112 2.42 -2.43 18.19
CA LEU A 112 1.85 -3.00 16.96
C LEU A 112 0.56 -2.29 16.50
N ASN A 113 -0.08 -1.50 17.35
CA ASN A 113 -1.22 -0.63 17.00
C ASN A 113 -0.80 0.78 16.55
N GLY A 114 0.51 1.01 16.41
CA GLY A 114 1.11 2.28 15.97
C GLY A 114 1.30 3.33 17.07
N SER A 115 0.86 3.11 18.31
CA SER A 115 1.06 4.07 19.39
C SER A 115 2.54 4.17 19.78
N LEU A 116 3.00 5.38 20.10
CA LEU A 116 4.36 5.59 20.60
C LEU A 116 4.45 5.07 22.05
N ARG A 117 5.27 4.05 22.26
CA ARG A 117 5.53 3.45 23.58
C ARG A 117 6.65 4.14 24.33
N ALA A 118 7.74 4.44 23.63
CA ALA A 118 8.92 5.04 24.23
C ALA A 118 9.62 5.99 23.27
N ALA A 119 9.99 7.16 23.77
CA ALA A 119 10.81 8.17 23.11
C ALA A 119 11.90 8.60 24.10
N ARG A 120 13.16 8.38 23.73
CA ARG A 120 14.30 8.75 24.58
C ARG A 120 14.59 10.25 24.43
N GLU A 121 15.16 10.84 25.49
CA GLU A 121 15.70 12.21 25.48
C GLU A 121 14.64 13.29 25.14
N MET A 122 13.39 13.06 25.55
CA MET A 122 12.32 14.04 25.41
C MET A 122 12.10 14.79 26.73
N GLU A 123 11.60 16.01 26.62
CA GLU A 123 11.27 16.87 27.76
C GLU A 123 10.11 16.28 28.59
N ASP A 124 10.02 16.67 29.88
CA ASP A 124 9.02 16.16 30.82
C ASP A 124 7.56 16.43 30.38
N ASN A 125 7.34 17.46 29.56
CA ASN A 125 6.02 17.84 29.03
C ASN A 125 5.67 17.14 27.71
N PHE A 126 6.49 16.19 27.23
CA PHE A 126 6.30 15.49 25.97
C PHE A 126 5.04 14.59 25.99
N ASN A 127 4.09 14.86 25.11
CA ASN A 127 2.88 14.07 24.96
C ASN A 127 3.06 12.97 23.92
N SER A 128 3.39 11.77 24.34
CA SER A 128 3.63 10.62 23.43
C SER A 128 2.41 10.25 22.55
N ALA A 129 1.19 10.57 22.97
CA ALA A 129 -0.02 10.24 22.23
C ALA A 129 -0.10 10.96 20.87
N GLU A 130 0.50 12.15 20.75
CA GLU A 130 0.53 12.94 19.52
C GLU A 130 1.52 12.44 18.47
N TYR A 131 2.39 11.52 18.89
CA TYR A 131 3.49 11.01 18.06
C TYR A 131 3.31 9.53 17.65
N SER A 132 2.09 9.03 17.70
CA SER A 132 1.74 7.73 17.12
C SER A 132 2.02 7.71 15.61
N LEU A 133 2.36 6.55 15.05
CA LEU A 133 2.52 6.40 13.60
C LEU A 133 1.23 6.87 12.88
N LYS A 134 1.41 7.52 11.73
CA LYS A 134 0.26 7.97 10.93
C LYS A 134 -0.49 6.74 10.41
N LYS A 135 -1.74 6.59 10.84
CA LYS A 135 -2.61 5.50 10.39
C LYS A 135 -2.92 5.63 8.90
N VAL A 136 -3.01 4.48 8.24
CA VAL A 136 -3.49 4.34 6.88
C VAL A 136 -4.86 3.65 6.95
N ASN A 137 -5.80 4.12 6.11
CA ASN A 137 -7.12 3.50 6.07
C ASN A 137 -7.00 2.06 5.58
N LEU A 138 -7.74 1.15 6.22
CA LEU A 138 -7.67 -0.28 5.97
C LEU A 138 -9.09 -0.86 5.87
N ARG A 139 -9.29 -1.75 4.92
CA ARG A 139 -10.47 -2.60 4.76
C ARG A 139 -10.05 -4.03 4.54
N ILE A 140 -10.79 -4.95 5.15
CA ILE A 140 -10.63 -6.38 4.93
C ILE A 140 -11.92 -6.89 4.29
N PHE A 141 -11.76 -7.66 3.21
CA PHE A 141 -12.84 -8.27 2.47
C PHE A 141 -12.45 -9.68 2.07
N HIS A 142 -13.11 -10.69 2.61
CA HIS A 142 -12.79 -12.12 2.41
C HIS A 142 -11.28 -12.44 2.57
N GLY A 143 -10.67 -11.92 3.62
CA GLY A 143 -9.23 -12.12 3.84
C GLY A 143 -8.30 -11.20 3.04
N LEU A 144 -8.78 -10.57 1.98
CA LEU A 144 -8.04 -9.58 1.20
C LEU A 144 -7.90 -8.27 1.98
N ILE A 145 -6.68 -7.72 2.02
CA ILE A 145 -6.36 -6.49 2.73
C ILE A 145 -6.24 -5.36 1.73
N PHE A 146 -7.08 -4.33 1.89
CA PHE A 146 -7.05 -3.10 1.10
C PHE A 146 -6.61 -1.94 1.97
N ILE A 147 -5.80 -1.03 1.40
CA ILE A 147 -5.40 0.21 2.05
C ILE A 147 -5.69 1.43 1.18
N CYS A 148 -5.88 2.60 1.80
CA CYS A 148 -5.92 3.89 1.14
C CYS A 148 -5.22 4.93 2.03
N VAL A 149 -4.24 5.66 1.48
CA VAL A 149 -3.46 6.65 2.25
C VAL A 149 -4.12 8.03 2.30
N ALA A 150 -5.21 8.25 1.56
CA ALA A 150 -5.97 9.51 1.62
C ALA A 150 -6.47 9.79 3.03
N ASP A 151 -6.47 11.05 3.45
CA ASP A 151 -7.10 11.43 4.73
C ASP A 151 -8.62 11.22 4.71
N ASN A 152 -9.24 11.37 3.53
CA ASN A 152 -10.67 11.09 3.28
C ASN A 152 -10.77 10.07 2.14
N PRO A 153 -10.73 8.76 2.43
CA PRO A 153 -10.79 7.73 1.40
C PRO A 153 -12.17 7.68 0.74
N PRO A 154 -12.25 7.32 -0.54
CA PRO A 154 -13.52 7.08 -1.20
C PRO A 154 -14.25 5.89 -0.54
N ASN A 155 -15.58 5.87 -0.63
CA ASN A 155 -16.36 4.74 -0.14
C ASN A 155 -16.07 3.50 -1.00
N ILE A 156 -15.59 2.42 -0.38
CA ILE A 156 -15.34 1.12 -1.03
C ILE A 156 -16.48 0.13 -0.72
N ASP A 157 -17.21 0.33 0.36
CA ASP A 157 -18.12 -0.68 0.92
C ASP A 157 -19.25 -1.02 -0.07
N GLU A 158 -19.76 -0.05 -0.83
CA GLU A 158 -20.79 -0.28 -1.85
C GLU A 158 -20.29 -1.19 -2.99
N GLY A 159 -19.06 -0.95 -3.44
CA GLY A 159 -18.43 -1.81 -4.46
C GLY A 159 -18.15 -3.23 -3.95
N LEU A 160 -17.71 -3.36 -2.71
CA LEU A 160 -17.47 -4.66 -2.09
C LEU A 160 -18.77 -5.46 -1.92
N LEU A 161 -19.88 -4.81 -1.54
CA LEU A 161 -21.19 -5.45 -1.45
C LEU A 161 -21.67 -5.99 -2.81
N GLN A 162 -21.37 -5.30 -3.91
CA GLN A 162 -21.70 -5.78 -5.25
C GLN A 162 -20.85 -6.99 -5.67
N LEU A 163 -19.63 -7.09 -5.15
CA LEU A 163 -18.72 -8.21 -5.42
C LEU A 163 -19.02 -9.44 -4.55
N GLU A 164 -19.66 -9.27 -3.39
CA GLU A 164 -19.94 -10.33 -2.41
C GLU A 164 -20.44 -11.63 -3.05
N PRO A 165 -21.55 -11.64 -3.86
CA PRO A 165 -22.08 -12.88 -4.45
C PRO A 165 -21.15 -13.51 -5.48
N LEU A 166 -20.18 -12.75 -6.00
CA LEU A 166 -19.23 -13.23 -7.00
C LEU A 166 -17.99 -13.88 -6.35
N VAL A 167 -17.63 -13.47 -5.14
CA VAL A 167 -16.41 -13.94 -4.46
C VAL A 167 -16.69 -15.00 -3.40
N GLU A 168 -17.87 -14.99 -2.78
CA GLU A 168 -18.29 -15.95 -1.76
C GLU A 168 -18.04 -17.43 -2.16
N PRO A 169 -18.36 -17.88 -3.39
CA PRO A 169 -18.14 -19.28 -3.78
C PRO A 169 -16.67 -19.72 -3.81
N PHE A 170 -15.73 -18.77 -3.81
CA PHE A 170 -14.30 -19.07 -3.89
C PHE A 170 -13.63 -19.16 -2.51
N GLU A 171 -14.33 -18.85 -1.42
CA GLU A 171 -13.84 -18.92 -0.05
C GLU A 171 -12.44 -18.26 0.11
N PHE A 172 -12.29 -17.01 -0.36
CA PHE A 172 -11.00 -16.31 -0.42
C PHE A 172 -10.29 -16.25 0.95
N GLU A 173 -11.01 -16.20 2.05
CA GLU A 173 -10.48 -16.24 3.42
C GLU A 173 -9.66 -17.50 3.72
N ASN A 174 -9.91 -18.59 3.02
CA ASN A 174 -9.20 -19.86 3.16
C ASN A 174 -7.98 -19.99 2.24
N LEU A 175 -7.76 -19.04 1.33
CA LEU A 175 -6.65 -19.08 0.39
C LEU A 175 -5.30 -18.92 1.11
N LYS A 176 -4.30 -19.65 0.61
CA LYS A 176 -2.91 -19.57 1.09
C LYS A 176 -1.96 -19.40 -0.08
N ILE A 177 -0.88 -18.65 0.12
CA ILE A 177 0.20 -18.57 -0.84
C ILE A 177 0.94 -19.90 -0.83
N VAL A 178 0.83 -20.67 -1.91
CA VAL A 178 1.47 -21.99 -2.05
C VAL A 178 2.88 -21.86 -2.63
N HIS A 179 3.08 -20.86 -3.51
CA HIS A 179 4.36 -20.60 -4.15
C HIS A 179 4.45 -19.15 -4.60
N SER A 180 5.66 -18.59 -4.56
CA SER A 180 5.98 -17.28 -5.10
C SER A 180 7.27 -17.37 -5.90
N ALA A 181 7.29 -16.84 -7.13
CA ALA A 181 8.46 -16.81 -7.97
C ALA A 181 8.60 -15.45 -8.68
N ASN A 182 9.84 -14.99 -8.81
CA ASN A 182 10.20 -13.80 -9.57
C ASN A 182 10.91 -14.20 -10.84
N TYR A 183 10.39 -13.78 -11.98
CA TYR A 183 11.00 -14.02 -13.29
C TYR A 183 11.54 -12.70 -13.83
N PRO A 184 12.87 -12.48 -13.86
CA PRO A 184 13.43 -11.30 -14.50
C PRO A 184 13.25 -11.45 -16.01
N VAL A 185 12.46 -10.58 -16.61
CA VAL A 185 12.19 -10.58 -18.05
C VAL A 185 12.76 -9.29 -18.64
N ALA A 186 13.83 -9.41 -19.41
CA ALA A 186 14.38 -8.30 -20.18
C ALA A 186 13.55 -8.14 -21.47
N VAL A 187 12.49 -7.34 -21.40
CA VAL A 187 11.66 -7.04 -22.58
C VAL A 187 11.71 -5.57 -22.93
N SER A 188 11.80 -5.25 -24.23
CA SER A 188 11.39 -3.96 -24.72
C SER A 188 9.90 -4.03 -25.09
N TYR A 189 9.14 -2.96 -24.85
CA TYR A 189 7.73 -2.88 -25.23
C TYR A 189 7.50 -3.08 -26.74
N THR A 190 8.51 -2.87 -27.57
CA THR A 190 8.47 -3.14 -29.01
C THR A 190 8.41 -4.63 -29.35
N HIS A 191 8.74 -5.51 -28.42
CA HIS A 191 8.70 -6.96 -28.60
C HIS A 191 7.56 -7.65 -27.82
N LEU A 192 6.82 -6.93 -26.98
CA LEU A 192 5.57 -7.40 -26.40
C LEU A 192 4.48 -7.35 -27.48
N THR A 193 4.55 -8.24 -28.42
CA THR A 193 3.35 -8.57 -29.19
C THR A 193 2.47 -9.41 -28.28
N LEU A 194 1.33 -8.84 -27.87
CA LEU A 194 0.23 -9.68 -27.40
C LEU A 194 0.02 -10.74 -28.50
N PRO A 195 -0.04 -12.04 -28.17
CA PRO A 195 -0.40 -13.05 -29.13
C PRO A 195 -1.78 -12.67 -29.65
N THR A 196 -1.83 -12.06 -30.81
CA THR A 196 -3.05 -11.96 -31.62
C THR A 196 -3.30 -13.35 -32.16
N ASN A 197 -3.61 -14.29 -31.30
CA ASN A 197 -4.24 -15.50 -31.71
C ASN A 197 -5.61 -15.08 -32.21
N GLY A 198 -5.69 -14.87 -33.51
CA GLY A 198 -6.95 -14.91 -34.18
C GLY A 198 -7.61 -16.20 -33.76
N CYS A 199 -8.66 -16.10 -32.96
CA CYS A 199 -9.59 -17.21 -32.81
C CYS A 199 -10.13 -17.47 -34.21
N VAL A 200 -9.73 -18.58 -34.77
CA VAL A 200 -10.40 -19.19 -35.90
C VAL A 200 -11.68 -19.83 -35.37
#